data_b0a8562289f9f4caed141a74abf05d88
#
_entry.id   b0a8562289f9f4caed141a74abf05d88
#
_cell.length_a   1.000
_cell.length_b   1.000
_cell.length_c   1.000
_cell.angle_alpha   90.00
_cell.angle_beta   90.00
_cell.angle_gamma   90.00
#
_symmetry.space_group_name_H-M   'P 1'
#
loop_
_entity.id
_entity.type
_entity.pdbx_description
1 polymer ?
#
loop_
_entity_poly.entity_id
_entity_poly.type
_entity_poly.pdbx_seq_one_letter_code
_entity_poly.pdbx_strand_id
1 'polypeptide(L)'
;MDKRLTMLMILDGFGINEKEQGNAVKLAKTPNIDKLMKTCKTTVMNASGLAVGLPEGQMGNSEVGHTNIGAGRIVYQELTKITKSIEDGNFFAIPEFIEAIENCKKYNSKLHILGLVSDGGVHSHIRHLYGLLEMAKRRDFENVYVHCFLDGRDTPPASAENYITQLEEKMKEKGIGKIATVSGRFYSMDRDKRWQRIQKSYDALVNGKGLTATSAMQAVEASYQKEVFDEFIEPTVICNGTEPVATIGKNDSVIFFNFRPDRAREITRTLVDPEFNEFKTKKD
;
A
#
# COMPACT_ATOMS: atom_id res chain seq x y z
N MET A 1 44.03 9.15 -27.17
CA MET A 1 43.40 7.95 -26.53
C MET A 1 42.48 7.34 -27.56
N ASP A 2 42.77 6.14 -28.00
CA ASP A 2 41.87 5.40 -28.90
C ASP A 2 40.54 5.12 -28.16
N LYS A 3 39.45 5.68 -28.66
CA LYS A 3 38.10 5.42 -28.13
C LYS A 3 37.72 3.98 -28.51
N ARG A 4 37.76 3.05 -27.54
CA ARG A 4 37.25 1.71 -27.72
C ARG A 4 35.73 1.73 -27.66
N LEU A 5 35.09 1.25 -28.71
CA LEU A 5 33.62 1.06 -28.73
C LEU A 5 33.22 -0.04 -27.76
N THR A 6 32.31 0.26 -26.88
CA THR A 6 31.66 -0.73 -26.02
C THR A 6 30.17 -0.80 -26.39
N MET A 7 29.65 -2.00 -26.58
CA MET A 7 28.26 -2.24 -26.90
C MET A 7 27.65 -3.14 -25.81
N LEU A 8 26.50 -2.71 -25.24
CA LEU A 8 25.66 -3.55 -24.41
C LEU A 8 24.49 -4.04 -25.29
N MET A 9 24.38 -5.36 -25.47
CA MET A 9 23.25 -5.98 -26.16
C MET A 9 22.38 -6.73 -25.14
N ILE A 10 21.12 -6.33 -25.03
CA ILE A 10 20.15 -6.96 -24.12
C ILE A 10 19.19 -7.79 -24.98
N LEU A 11 19.15 -9.10 -24.71
CA LEU A 11 18.19 -10.02 -25.31
C LEU A 11 17.06 -10.23 -24.30
N ASP A 12 16.09 -9.33 -24.33
CA ASP A 12 14.96 -9.34 -23.38
C ASP A 12 14.12 -10.61 -23.56
N GLY A 13 13.78 -11.27 -22.43
CA GLY A 13 13.08 -12.54 -22.45
C GLY A 13 13.92 -13.77 -22.80
N PHE A 14 15.24 -13.61 -23.09
CA PHE A 14 16.14 -14.71 -23.41
C PHE A 14 16.68 -15.35 -22.12
N GLY A 15 15.80 -16.11 -21.43
CA GLY A 15 16.14 -16.79 -20.17
C GLY A 15 16.77 -18.16 -20.36
N ILE A 16 17.47 -18.64 -19.35
CA ILE A 16 18.06 -19.98 -19.30
C ILE A 16 17.07 -20.94 -18.66
N ASN A 17 16.68 -21.97 -19.41
CA ASN A 17 15.83 -23.06 -18.91
C ASN A 17 16.22 -24.37 -19.63
N GLU A 18 16.45 -25.44 -18.87
CA GLU A 18 16.85 -26.73 -19.43
C GLU A 18 15.67 -27.52 -20.06
N LYS A 19 14.44 -27.18 -19.77
CA LYS A 19 13.27 -27.82 -20.38
C LYS A 19 13.11 -27.39 -21.84
N GLU A 20 12.83 -28.33 -22.73
CA GLU A 20 12.60 -28.07 -24.15
C GLU A 20 11.15 -27.70 -24.47
N GLN A 21 10.20 -28.27 -23.74
CA GLN A 21 8.78 -28.04 -23.97
C GLN A 21 8.42 -26.55 -23.78
N GLY A 22 7.93 -25.91 -24.82
CA GLY A 22 7.57 -24.49 -24.82
C GLY A 22 8.75 -23.52 -24.74
N ASN A 23 9.97 -23.99 -24.96
CA ASN A 23 11.20 -23.19 -24.86
C ASN A 23 11.80 -22.89 -26.23
N ALA A 24 11.36 -21.80 -26.84
CA ALA A 24 11.86 -21.36 -28.13
C ALA A 24 13.38 -21.06 -28.14
N VAL A 25 13.93 -20.57 -27.02
CA VAL A 25 15.36 -20.29 -26.87
C VAL A 25 16.19 -21.59 -26.97
N LYS A 26 15.77 -22.64 -26.24
CA LYS A 26 16.45 -23.95 -26.24
C LYS A 26 16.37 -24.67 -27.58
N LEU A 27 15.24 -24.51 -28.29
CA LEU A 27 14.97 -25.17 -29.57
C LEU A 27 15.55 -24.42 -30.78
N ALA A 28 15.89 -23.16 -30.63
CA ALA A 28 16.42 -22.33 -31.70
C ALA A 28 17.87 -22.75 -32.05
N LYS A 29 18.21 -22.62 -33.33
CA LYS A 29 19.61 -22.75 -33.80
C LYS A 29 20.37 -21.45 -33.57
N THR A 30 21.18 -21.41 -32.52
CA THR A 30 21.89 -20.17 -32.08
C THR A 30 23.42 -20.33 -32.10
N PRO A 31 24.05 -20.71 -33.24
CA PRO A 31 25.45 -21.10 -33.28
C PRO A 31 26.41 -20.01 -32.83
N ASN A 32 26.10 -18.74 -33.06
CA ASN A 32 26.94 -17.62 -32.65
C ASN A 32 26.83 -17.36 -31.13
N ILE A 33 25.64 -17.40 -30.56
CA ILE A 33 25.41 -17.25 -29.10
C ILE A 33 26.06 -18.44 -28.39
N ASP A 34 25.84 -19.66 -28.88
CA ASP A 34 26.43 -20.89 -28.32
C ASP A 34 27.95 -20.82 -28.31
N LYS A 35 28.56 -20.29 -29.38
CA LYS A 35 30.01 -20.05 -29.45
C LYS A 35 30.46 -19.03 -28.40
N LEU A 36 29.76 -17.89 -28.30
CA LEU A 36 30.10 -16.85 -27.31
C LEU A 36 30.01 -17.40 -25.89
N MET A 37 28.94 -18.13 -25.54
CA MET A 37 28.77 -18.75 -24.24
C MET A 37 29.89 -19.76 -23.89
N LYS A 38 30.43 -20.44 -24.87
CA LYS A 38 31.53 -21.43 -24.67
C LYS A 38 32.91 -20.78 -24.60
N THR A 39 33.15 -19.67 -25.31
CA THR A 39 34.50 -19.09 -25.50
C THR A 39 34.73 -17.81 -24.71
N CYS A 40 33.70 -17.13 -24.27
CA CYS A 40 33.77 -15.91 -23.50
C CYS A 40 33.47 -16.13 -22.00
N LYS A 41 33.87 -15.18 -21.16
CA LYS A 41 33.47 -15.19 -19.73
C LYS A 41 31.99 -15.05 -19.63
N THR A 42 31.36 -16.00 -18.98
CA THR A 42 29.88 -16.05 -18.79
C THR A 42 29.55 -16.14 -17.31
N THR A 43 28.48 -15.47 -16.90
CA THR A 43 27.91 -15.58 -15.57
C THR A 43 26.39 -15.65 -15.65
N VAL A 44 25.74 -16.19 -14.64
CA VAL A 44 24.29 -16.29 -14.54
C VAL A 44 23.81 -15.34 -13.46
N MET A 45 22.74 -14.62 -13.74
CA MET A 45 22.09 -13.69 -12.81
C MET A 45 20.63 -14.10 -12.63
N ASN A 46 20.10 -13.89 -11.42
CA ASN A 46 18.68 -14.00 -11.17
C ASN A 46 17.95 -12.78 -11.74
N ALA A 47 16.84 -13.03 -12.45
CA ALA A 47 16.01 -12.00 -13.06
C ALA A 47 14.63 -11.89 -12.40
N SER A 48 14.48 -12.36 -11.15
CA SER A 48 13.22 -12.38 -10.41
C SER A 48 13.41 -12.09 -8.92
N GLY A 49 12.33 -11.81 -8.23
CA GLY A 49 12.31 -11.62 -6.78
C GLY A 49 13.26 -10.53 -6.28
N LEU A 50 13.80 -10.72 -5.09
CA LEU A 50 14.66 -9.73 -4.42
C LEU A 50 15.91 -9.36 -5.23
N ALA A 51 16.40 -10.26 -6.09
CA ALA A 51 17.57 -9.99 -6.93
C ALA A 51 17.35 -8.86 -7.95
N VAL A 52 16.10 -8.52 -8.23
CA VAL A 52 15.70 -7.41 -9.12
C VAL A 52 14.84 -6.36 -8.42
N GLY A 53 14.73 -6.43 -7.09
CA GLY A 53 13.99 -5.44 -6.30
C GLY A 53 12.48 -5.69 -6.19
N LEU A 54 12.02 -6.87 -6.57
CA LEU A 54 10.64 -7.32 -6.43
C LEU A 54 10.46 -8.18 -5.16
N PRO A 55 9.22 -8.40 -4.69
CA PRO A 55 8.94 -9.38 -3.65
C PRO A 55 9.47 -10.77 -4.00
N GLU A 56 9.81 -11.56 -2.98
CA GLU A 56 10.28 -12.93 -3.18
C GLU A 56 9.22 -13.77 -3.93
N GLY A 57 9.68 -14.60 -4.88
CA GLY A 57 8.80 -15.42 -5.71
C GLY A 57 8.12 -14.68 -6.87
N GLN A 58 8.20 -13.36 -6.93
CA GLN A 58 7.62 -12.61 -8.04
C GLN A 58 8.52 -12.68 -9.27
N MET A 59 7.94 -13.02 -10.42
CA MET A 59 8.62 -13.04 -11.71
C MET A 59 9.06 -11.63 -12.10
N GLY A 60 10.30 -11.51 -12.63
CA GLY A 60 10.81 -10.26 -13.16
C GLY A 60 10.07 -9.81 -14.42
N ASN A 61 10.34 -8.56 -14.79
CA ASN A 61 9.83 -7.95 -16.01
C ASN A 61 10.88 -7.01 -16.63
N SER A 62 10.61 -6.56 -17.85
CA SER A 62 11.52 -5.70 -18.61
C SER A 62 11.84 -4.39 -17.87
N GLU A 63 10.85 -3.76 -17.24
CA GLU A 63 11.03 -2.47 -16.56
C GLU A 63 12.03 -2.57 -15.40
N VAL A 64 11.85 -3.52 -14.50
CA VAL A 64 12.77 -3.69 -13.36
C VAL A 64 14.14 -4.16 -13.81
N GLY A 65 14.24 -5.03 -14.83
CA GLY A 65 15.50 -5.51 -15.38
C GLY A 65 16.34 -4.37 -15.98
N HIS A 66 15.76 -3.56 -16.85
CA HIS A 66 16.42 -2.41 -17.47
C HIS A 66 16.76 -1.33 -16.43
N THR A 67 15.88 -1.10 -15.45
CA THR A 67 16.15 -0.15 -14.36
C THR A 67 17.39 -0.57 -13.55
N ASN A 68 17.51 -1.85 -13.20
CA ASN A 68 18.65 -2.35 -12.45
C ASN A 68 19.97 -2.29 -13.27
N ILE A 69 19.91 -2.63 -14.57
CA ILE A 69 21.05 -2.52 -15.47
C ILE A 69 21.51 -1.06 -15.58
N GLY A 70 20.57 -0.12 -15.80
CA GLY A 70 20.86 1.30 -15.91
C GLY A 70 21.39 1.92 -14.61
N ALA A 71 20.89 1.48 -13.46
CA ALA A 71 21.33 1.97 -12.15
C ALA A 71 22.65 1.33 -11.67
N GLY A 72 23.07 0.20 -12.24
CA GLY A 72 24.22 -0.57 -11.78
C GLY A 72 24.06 -1.15 -10.37
N ARG A 73 22.85 -1.27 -9.88
CA ARG A 73 22.50 -1.79 -8.55
C ARG A 73 21.07 -2.29 -8.52
N ILE A 74 20.71 -3.05 -7.49
CA ILE A 74 19.31 -3.42 -7.26
C ILE A 74 18.50 -2.18 -6.85
N VAL A 75 17.44 -1.89 -7.60
CA VAL A 75 16.45 -0.82 -7.31
C VAL A 75 15.21 -1.49 -6.77
N TYR A 76 15.02 -1.45 -5.46
CA TYR A 76 13.82 -2.00 -4.83
C TYR A 76 12.57 -1.23 -5.23
N GLN A 77 11.54 -1.95 -5.65
CA GLN A 77 10.20 -1.39 -5.85
C GLN A 77 9.60 -0.98 -4.50
N GLU A 78 8.68 -0.02 -4.50
CA GLU A 78 8.19 0.61 -3.26
C GLU A 78 7.68 -0.41 -2.23
N LEU A 79 6.92 -1.42 -2.66
CA LEU A 79 6.46 -2.50 -1.78
C LEU A 79 7.64 -3.18 -1.06
N THR A 80 8.63 -3.63 -1.83
CA THR A 80 9.81 -4.35 -1.31
C THR A 80 10.67 -3.42 -0.45
N LYS A 81 10.85 -2.18 -0.87
CA LYS A 81 11.64 -1.17 -0.17
C LYS A 81 11.09 -0.88 1.22
N ILE A 82 9.76 -0.66 1.33
CA ILE A 82 9.11 -0.38 2.62
C ILE A 82 9.15 -1.61 3.50
N THR A 83 8.80 -2.80 2.95
CA THR A 83 8.85 -4.07 3.69
C THR A 83 10.24 -4.30 4.28
N LYS A 84 11.27 -4.17 3.45
CA LYS A 84 12.66 -4.31 3.89
C LYS A 84 13.05 -3.27 4.94
N SER A 85 12.62 -2.02 4.79
CA SER A 85 12.88 -0.96 5.78
C SER A 85 12.26 -1.27 7.14
N ILE A 86 11.09 -1.92 7.17
CA ILE A 86 10.46 -2.41 8.41
C ILE A 86 11.29 -3.53 9.03
N GLU A 87 11.72 -4.49 8.23
CA GLU A 87 12.54 -5.65 8.66
C GLU A 87 13.91 -5.21 9.20
N ASP A 88 14.56 -4.29 8.50
CA ASP A 88 15.87 -3.73 8.88
C ASP A 88 15.78 -2.71 10.05
N GLY A 89 14.57 -2.30 10.44
CA GLY A 89 14.33 -1.32 11.50
C GLY A 89 14.43 0.14 11.08
N ASN A 90 14.89 0.45 9.87
CA ASN A 90 15.06 1.82 9.37
C ASN A 90 13.73 2.58 9.26
N PHE A 91 12.63 1.87 9.03
CA PHE A 91 11.27 2.42 8.99
C PHE A 91 10.93 3.20 10.27
N PHE A 92 11.39 2.72 11.42
CA PHE A 92 11.08 3.32 12.72
C PHE A 92 11.91 4.58 13.04
N ALA A 93 12.83 4.94 12.14
CA ALA A 93 13.64 6.16 12.23
C ALA A 93 13.21 7.24 11.21
N ILE A 94 12.12 7.03 10.45
CA ILE A 94 11.62 7.99 9.46
C ILE A 94 11.13 9.26 10.18
N PRO A 95 11.74 10.43 9.91
CA PRO A 95 11.46 11.66 10.66
C PRO A 95 10.00 12.10 10.56
N GLU A 96 9.38 12.02 9.39
CA GLU A 96 8.02 12.48 9.14
C GLU A 96 6.99 11.70 9.97
N PHE A 97 7.20 10.40 10.16
CA PHE A 97 6.33 9.60 11.02
C PHE A 97 6.55 9.91 12.51
N ILE A 98 7.80 10.19 12.88
CA ILE A 98 8.15 10.62 14.23
C ILE A 98 7.47 11.95 14.54
N GLU A 99 7.60 12.92 13.64
CA GLU A 99 6.99 14.25 13.78
C GLU A 99 5.47 14.17 13.90
N ALA A 100 4.82 13.29 13.12
CA ALA A 100 3.38 13.07 13.22
C ALA A 100 2.95 12.60 14.62
N ILE A 101 3.70 11.66 15.22
CA ILE A 101 3.42 11.17 16.58
C ILE A 101 3.73 12.24 17.63
N GLU A 102 4.86 12.92 17.53
CA GLU A 102 5.23 13.97 18.47
C GLU A 102 4.28 15.17 18.42
N ASN A 103 3.74 15.50 17.23
CA ASN A 103 2.64 16.46 17.10
C ASN A 103 1.42 16.02 17.91
N CYS A 104 1.01 14.76 17.78
CA CYS A 104 -0.14 14.23 18.52
C CYS A 104 0.11 14.28 20.03
N LYS A 105 1.31 13.97 20.51
CA LYS A 105 1.68 14.08 21.93
C LYS A 105 1.61 15.52 22.40
N LYS A 106 2.18 16.44 21.62
CA LYS A 106 2.23 17.88 21.96
C LYS A 106 0.84 18.48 22.14
N TYR A 107 -0.10 18.09 21.28
CA TYR A 107 -1.45 18.66 21.31
C TYR A 107 -2.48 17.76 22.01
N ASN A 108 -2.04 16.64 22.60
CA ASN A 108 -2.93 15.61 23.17
C ASN A 108 -4.04 15.21 22.17
N SER A 109 -3.67 15.00 20.93
CA SER A 109 -4.55 14.74 19.80
C SER A 109 -4.43 13.30 19.31
N LYS A 110 -4.99 12.99 18.14
CA LYS A 110 -5.09 11.64 17.61
C LYS A 110 -4.17 11.42 16.41
N LEU A 111 -3.63 10.21 16.29
CA LEU A 111 -2.99 9.73 15.07
C LEU A 111 -4.00 8.92 14.26
N HIS A 112 -4.29 9.37 13.06
CA HIS A 112 -5.15 8.68 12.12
C HIS A 112 -4.30 8.00 11.04
N ILE A 113 -4.50 6.71 10.83
CA ILE A 113 -3.84 5.92 9.79
C ILE A 113 -4.91 5.47 8.80
N LEU A 114 -4.78 5.88 7.54
CA LEU A 114 -5.73 5.49 6.49
C LEU A 114 -5.02 4.85 5.30
N GLY A 115 -5.74 4.01 4.60
CA GLY A 115 -5.26 3.34 3.40
C GLY A 115 -5.95 2.01 3.12
N LEU A 116 -5.55 1.37 2.03
CA LEU A 116 -6.12 0.13 1.55
C LEU A 116 -5.63 -1.06 2.37
N VAL A 117 -6.55 -1.71 3.07
CA VAL A 117 -6.27 -2.82 3.99
C VAL A 117 -6.40 -4.15 3.25
N SER A 118 -5.32 -4.54 2.58
CA SER A 118 -5.18 -5.82 1.91
C SER A 118 -3.71 -6.21 1.75
N ASP A 119 -3.44 -7.39 1.23
CA ASP A 119 -2.12 -7.88 0.83
C ASP A 119 -1.89 -7.86 -0.69
N GLY A 120 -2.80 -7.25 -1.44
CA GLY A 120 -2.74 -7.18 -2.91
C GLY A 120 -1.48 -6.53 -3.47
N GLY A 121 -0.80 -5.68 -2.70
CA GLY A 121 0.54 -5.17 -3.02
C GLY A 121 0.60 -4.20 -4.20
N VAL A 122 -0.54 -3.70 -4.70
CA VAL A 122 -0.61 -2.75 -5.82
C VAL A 122 -0.58 -1.30 -5.35
N HIS A 123 -1.32 -0.99 -4.31
CA HIS A 123 -1.42 0.36 -3.73
C HIS A 123 -0.82 0.46 -2.34
N SER A 124 -0.92 -0.60 -1.58
CA SER A 124 -0.53 -0.71 -0.18
C SER A 124 -0.22 -2.17 0.16
N HIS A 125 0.19 -2.41 1.39
CA HIS A 125 0.24 -3.75 1.94
C HIS A 125 -0.06 -3.69 3.44
N ILE A 126 -0.90 -4.60 3.94
CA ILE A 126 -1.35 -4.63 5.35
C ILE A 126 -0.17 -4.71 6.35
N ARG A 127 0.96 -5.34 5.96
CA ARG A 127 2.17 -5.37 6.79
C ARG A 127 2.75 -3.99 7.07
N HIS A 128 2.57 -3.03 6.15
CA HIS A 128 3.04 -1.65 6.35
C HIS A 128 2.19 -0.93 7.40
N LEU A 129 0.87 -1.20 7.44
CA LEU A 129 -0.01 -0.75 8.52
C LEU A 129 0.45 -1.32 9.88
N TYR A 130 0.81 -2.61 9.92
CA TYR A 130 1.37 -3.21 11.14
C TYR A 130 2.67 -2.55 11.58
N GLY A 131 3.50 -2.12 10.63
CA GLY A 131 4.71 -1.33 10.91
C GLY A 131 4.40 0.02 11.56
N LEU A 132 3.35 0.72 11.10
CA LEU A 132 2.92 2.00 11.71
C LEU A 132 2.34 1.81 13.11
N LEU A 133 1.56 0.76 13.34
CA LEU A 133 1.08 0.41 14.69
C LEU A 133 2.25 0.10 15.63
N GLU A 134 3.24 -0.67 15.15
CA GLU A 134 4.47 -0.96 15.89
C GLU A 134 5.25 0.32 16.21
N MET A 135 5.34 1.25 15.26
CA MET A 135 6.02 2.52 15.45
C MET A 135 5.37 3.37 16.54
N ALA A 136 4.04 3.48 16.55
CA ALA A 136 3.31 4.19 17.58
C ALA A 136 3.52 3.53 18.96
N LYS A 137 3.50 2.19 19.03
CA LYS A 137 3.78 1.44 20.26
C LYS A 137 5.19 1.70 20.78
N ARG A 138 6.23 1.66 19.93
CA ARG A 138 7.62 1.97 20.32
C ARG A 138 7.81 3.38 20.83
N ARG A 139 6.86 4.25 20.53
CA ARG A 139 6.83 5.66 20.95
C ARG A 139 5.88 5.91 22.13
N ASP A 140 5.36 4.86 22.75
CA ASP A 140 4.40 4.96 23.87
C ASP A 140 3.22 5.89 23.54
N PHE A 141 2.65 5.75 22.32
CA PHE A 141 1.53 6.56 21.85
C PHE A 141 0.33 5.67 21.50
N GLU A 142 -0.72 5.73 22.30
CA GLU A 142 -1.87 4.81 22.22
C GLU A 142 -3.09 5.38 21.48
N ASN A 143 -3.14 6.71 21.28
CA ASN A 143 -4.30 7.38 20.70
C ASN A 143 -4.32 7.25 19.17
N VAL A 144 -4.35 6.01 18.67
CA VAL A 144 -4.20 5.63 17.27
C VAL A 144 -5.51 5.09 16.72
N TYR A 145 -5.93 5.60 15.56
CA TYR A 145 -7.16 5.21 14.88
C TYR A 145 -6.91 4.84 13.43
N VAL A 146 -7.51 3.74 12.99
CA VAL A 146 -7.37 3.24 11.62
C VAL A 146 -8.67 3.43 10.85
N HIS A 147 -8.55 3.98 9.67
CA HIS A 147 -9.62 4.12 8.69
C HIS A 147 -9.37 3.13 7.56
N CYS A 148 -10.11 2.03 7.56
CA CYS A 148 -9.90 0.91 6.65
C CYS A 148 -10.56 1.20 5.29
N PHE A 149 -9.75 1.28 4.22
CA PHE A 149 -10.27 1.19 2.87
C PHE A 149 -10.21 -0.26 2.42
N LEU A 150 -11.31 -0.79 1.89
CA LEU A 150 -11.45 -2.19 1.52
C LEU A 150 -11.22 -2.37 0.02
N ASP A 151 -10.62 -3.50 -0.35
CA ASP A 151 -10.08 -3.73 -1.69
C ASP A 151 -11.10 -4.34 -2.65
N GLY A 152 -11.19 -5.64 -2.73
CA GLY A 152 -12.11 -6.37 -3.64
C GLY A 152 -11.79 -6.24 -5.12
N ARG A 153 -10.63 -5.66 -5.48
CA ARG A 153 -10.17 -5.46 -6.86
C ARG A 153 -8.78 -6.03 -7.12
N ASP A 154 -7.84 -5.75 -6.23
CA ASP A 154 -6.49 -6.33 -6.26
C ASP A 154 -6.45 -7.64 -5.45
N THR A 155 -7.53 -7.92 -4.71
CA THR A 155 -7.84 -9.14 -3.96
C THR A 155 -9.26 -9.61 -4.30
N PRO A 156 -9.66 -10.85 -3.92
CA PRO A 156 -11.00 -11.34 -4.17
C PRO A 156 -12.10 -10.41 -3.65
N PRO A 157 -13.24 -10.30 -4.35
CA PRO A 157 -14.28 -9.30 -4.06
C PRO A 157 -14.90 -9.38 -2.65
N ALA A 158 -14.86 -10.55 -2.01
CA ALA A 158 -15.40 -10.79 -0.67
C ALA A 158 -14.29 -11.35 0.25
N SER A 159 -13.29 -10.53 0.54
CA SER A 159 -12.12 -10.91 1.34
C SER A 159 -11.88 -10.00 2.55
N ALA A 160 -12.68 -8.93 2.70
CA ALA A 160 -12.48 -7.93 3.75
C ALA A 160 -12.56 -8.50 5.16
N GLU A 161 -13.45 -9.48 5.41
CA GLU A 161 -13.55 -10.14 6.73
C GLU A 161 -12.21 -10.70 7.20
N ASN A 162 -11.47 -11.34 6.29
CA ASN A 162 -10.16 -11.89 6.60
C ASN A 162 -9.16 -10.80 6.99
N TYR A 163 -9.11 -9.69 6.26
CA TYR A 163 -8.16 -8.60 6.55
C TYR A 163 -8.55 -7.80 7.79
N ILE A 164 -9.84 -7.59 8.04
CA ILE A 164 -10.32 -6.94 9.26
C ILE A 164 -9.99 -7.81 10.49
N THR A 165 -10.24 -9.12 10.42
CA THR A 165 -9.87 -10.06 11.49
C THR A 165 -8.37 -10.00 11.79
N GLN A 166 -7.53 -10.11 10.77
CA GLN A 166 -6.07 -10.03 10.94
C GLN A 166 -5.62 -8.70 11.56
N LEU A 167 -6.25 -7.59 11.17
CA LEU A 167 -5.94 -6.27 11.71
C LEU A 167 -6.35 -6.16 13.18
N GLU A 168 -7.55 -6.60 13.54
CA GLU A 168 -8.04 -6.59 14.92
C GLU A 168 -7.20 -7.48 15.84
N GLU A 169 -6.81 -8.68 15.37
CA GLU A 169 -5.89 -9.56 16.08
C GLU A 169 -4.54 -8.89 16.30
N LYS A 170 -4.00 -8.21 15.27
CA LYS A 170 -2.72 -7.51 15.38
C LYS A 170 -2.79 -6.30 16.32
N MET A 171 -3.89 -5.55 16.32
CA MET A 171 -4.14 -4.47 17.27
C MET A 171 -4.23 -5.00 18.70
N LYS A 172 -4.93 -6.12 18.90
CA LYS A 172 -5.05 -6.79 20.21
C LYS A 172 -3.69 -7.30 20.70
N GLU A 173 -2.91 -7.97 19.84
CA GLU A 173 -1.55 -8.43 20.16
C GLU A 173 -0.65 -7.28 20.62
N LYS A 174 -0.74 -6.15 19.93
CA LYS A 174 0.08 -4.98 20.25
C LYS A 174 -0.48 -4.12 21.38
N GLY A 175 -1.75 -4.29 21.72
CA GLY A 175 -2.46 -3.46 22.72
C GLY A 175 -2.67 -2.02 22.25
N ILE A 176 -2.75 -1.77 20.94
CA ILE A 176 -2.79 -0.40 20.38
C ILE A 176 -3.67 -0.36 19.11
N GLY A 177 -4.33 0.78 18.94
CA GLY A 177 -5.14 1.09 17.76
C GLY A 177 -6.61 0.67 17.92
N LYS A 178 -7.48 1.41 17.21
CA LYS A 178 -8.92 1.12 17.07
C LYS A 178 -9.32 1.42 15.63
N ILE A 179 -10.23 0.61 15.08
CA ILE A 179 -10.81 0.93 13.77
C ILE A 179 -11.90 2.00 14.00
N ALA A 180 -11.83 3.08 13.24
CA ALA A 180 -12.76 4.20 13.33
C ALA A 180 -13.75 4.26 12.17
N THR A 181 -13.34 3.87 10.97
CA THR A 181 -14.22 3.79 9.79
C THR A 181 -13.86 2.62 8.89
N VAL A 182 -14.84 2.15 8.14
CA VAL A 182 -14.68 1.17 7.06
C VAL A 182 -15.32 1.75 5.79
N SER A 183 -14.66 1.65 4.64
CA SER A 183 -15.18 2.15 3.37
C SER A 183 -14.55 1.40 2.20
N GLY A 184 -15.34 1.00 1.22
CA GLY A 184 -14.83 0.44 -0.02
C GLY A 184 -13.98 1.47 -0.81
N ARG A 185 -12.97 0.99 -1.51
CA ARG A 185 -12.07 1.82 -2.33
C ARG A 185 -12.79 2.61 -3.42
N PHE A 186 -13.97 2.21 -3.83
CA PHE A 186 -14.83 2.93 -4.77
C PHE A 186 -15.13 4.36 -4.31
N TYR A 187 -15.26 4.56 -2.99
CA TYR A 187 -15.51 5.86 -2.37
C TYR A 187 -14.22 6.56 -1.96
N SER A 188 -13.32 5.85 -1.31
CA SER A 188 -12.15 6.45 -0.65
C SER A 188 -10.94 6.60 -1.55
N MET A 189 -10.94 5.95 -2.73
CA MET A 189 -9.80 5.90 -3.64
C MET A 189 -10.19 6.21 -5.08
N ASP A 190 -11.13 7.14 -5.29
CA ASP A 190 -11.40 7.68 -6.62
C ASP A 190 -10.19 8.45 -7.15
N ARG A 191 -10.03 8.49 -8.49
CA ARG A 191 -8.99 9.26 -9.18
C ARG A 191 -9.49 9.95 -10.44
N ASP A 192 -10.82 9.92 -10.62
CA ASP A 192 -11.49 10.40 -11.83
C ASP A 192 -12.36 11.63 -11.53
N LYS A 193 -12.08 12.32 -10.40
CA LYS A 193 -12.78 13.52 -9.93
C LYS A 193 -14.30 13.30 -9.70
N ARG A 194 -14.66 12.09 -9.27
CA ARG A 194 -16.05 11.82 -8.87
C ARG A 194 -16.26 12.23 -7.42
N TRP A 195 -16.27 13.55 -7.22
CA TRP A 195 -16.26 14.18 -5.89
C TRP A 195 -17.37 13.73 -4.96
N GLN A 196 -18.53 13.33 -5.49
CA GLN A 196 -19.64 12.79 -4.69
C GLN A 196 -19.27 11.48 -3.96
N ARG A 197 -18.34 10.69 -4.52
CA ARG A 197 -17.82 9.49 -3.86
C ARG A 197 -16.85 9.86 -2.75
N ILE A 198 -15.90 10.71 -3.06
CA ILE A 198 -14.90 11.23 -2.12
C ILE A 198 -15.59 11.95 -0.95
N GLN A 199 -16.65 12.73 -1.22
CA GLN A 199 -17.41 13.43 -0.19
C GLN A 199 -18.01 12.47 0.85
N LYS A 200 -18.59 11.35 0.43
CA LYS A 200 -19.11 10.32 1.35
C LYS A 200 -18.00 9.79 2.28
N SER A 201 -16.82 9.53 1.72
CA SER A 201 -15.67 9.09 2.50
C SER A 201 -15.18 10.19 3.45
N TYR A 202 -15.03 11.42 2.97
CA TYR A 202 -14.66 12.58 3.78
C TYR A 202 -15.65 12.79 4.94
N ASP A 203 -16.95 12.70 4.67
CA ASP A 203 -17.98 12.87 5.68
C ASP A 203 -17.86 11.83 6.80
N ALA A 204 -17.53 10.60 6.47
CA ALA A 204 -17.28 9.56 7.48
C ALA A 204 -16.00 9.84 8.29
N LEU A 205 -14.92 10.26 7.63
CA LEU A 205 -13.61 10.51 8.24
C LEU A 205 -13.61 11.74 9.18
N VAL A 206 -14.26 12.83 8.75
CA VAL A 206 -14.14 14.15 9.39
C VAL A 206 -15.40 14.56 10.13
N ASN A 207 -16.57 14.28 9.55
CA ASN A 207 -17.85 14.70 10.09
C ASN A 207 -18.56 13.62 10.93
N GLY A 208 -18.02 12.38 10.95
CA GLY A 208 -18.67 11.23 11.60
C GLY A 208 -20.04 10.89 10.97
N LYS A 209 -20.21 11.20 9.68
CA LYS A 209 -21.47 10.99 8.95
C LYS A 209 -21.34 9.88 7.93
N GLY A 210 -22.28 8.95 7.93
CA GLY A 210 -22.33 7.81 7.04
C GLY A 210 -23.25 6.74 7.61
N LEU A 211 -23.13 5.52 7.11
CA LEU A 211 -23.68 4.37 7.80
C LEU A 211 -22.96 4.21 9.15
N THR A 212 -23.59 3.56 10.11
CA THR A 212 -23.01 3.32 11.44
C THR A 212 -23.01 1.84 11.78
N ALA A 213 -21.96 1.40 12.49
CA ALA A 213 -21.85 0.05 13.02
C ALA A 213 -21.11 0.08 14.37
N THR A 214 -21.27 -0.97 15.18
CA THR A 214 -20.58 -1.09 16.46
C THR A 214 -19.18 -1.71 16.32
N SER A 215 -18.88 -2.35 15.19
CA SER A 215 -17.55 -2.90 14.86
C SER A 215 -17.31 -2.89 13.35
N ALA A 216 -16.05 -2.98 12.97
CA ALA A 216 -15.66 -3.09 11.56
C ALA A 216 -16.22 -4.36 10.92
N MET A 217 -16.18 -5.49 11.64
CA MET A 217 -16.74 -6.75 11.17
C MET A 217 -18.24 -6.64 10.91
N GLN A 218 -19.01 -6.05 11.85
CA GLN A 218 -20.45 -5.82 11.67
C GLN A 218 -20.75 -4.98 10.41
N ALA A 219 -19.92 -3.96 10.12
CA ALA A 219 -20.09 -3.14 8.93
C ALA A 219 -19.91 -3.96 7.63
N VAL A 220 -18.92 -4.85 7.60
CA VAL A 220 -18.65 -5.73 6.46
C VAL A 220 -19.77 -6.75 6.29
N GLU A 221 -20.12 -7.47 7.35
CA GLU A 221 -21.20 -8.48 7.35
C GLU A 221 -22.55 -7.89 6.89
N ALA A 222 -22.93 -6.73 7.43
CA ALA A 222 -24.16 -6.04 7.06
C ALA A 222 -24.18 -5.58 5.60
N SER A 223 -23.05 -5.32 5.02
CA SER A 223 -22.91 -5.01 3.59
C SER A 223 -23.01 -6.28 2.74
N TYR A 224 -22.33 -7.36 3.14
CA TYR A 224 -22.38 -8.64 2.43
C TYR A 224 -23.80 -9.25 2.40
N GLN A 225 -24.58 -9.08 3.46
CA GLN A 225 -25.99 -9.46 3.50
C GLN A 225 -26.85 -8.76 2.44
N LYS A 226 -26.37 -7.60 1.94
CA LYS A 226 -27.02 -6.85 0.85
C LYS A 226 -26.34 -7.11 -0.50
N GLU A 227 -25.48 -8.12 -0.60
CA GLU A 227 -24.67 -8.45 -1.80
C GLU A 227 -23.78 -7.29 -2.27
N VAL A 228 -23.39 -6.38 -1.36
CA VAL A 228 -22.44 -5.29 -1.61
C VAL A 228 -21.10 -5.67 -1.00
N PHE A 229 -20.14 -5.96 -1.86
CA PHE A 229 -18.84 -6.50 -1.49
C PHE A 229 -17.77 -5.41 -1.36
N ASP A 230 -16.59 -5.78 -0.92
CA ASP A 230 -15.45 -4.97 -0.48
C ASP A 230 -15.29 -3.63 -1.18
N GLU A 231 -15.14 -3.64 -2.52
CA GLU A 231 -14.89 -2.43 -3.32
C GLU A 231 -15.98 -1.37 -3.13
N PHE A 232 -17.21 -1.83 -2.95
CA PHE A 232 -18.42 -0.99 -2.97
C PHE A 232 -19.05 -0.77 -1.61
N ILE A 233 -18.45 -1.25 -0.52
CA ILE A 233 -18.95 -1.03 0.86
C ILE A 233 -19.05 0.47 1.12
N GLU A 234 -20.25 0.94 1.47
CA GLU A 234 -20.46 2.36 1.73
C GLU A 234 -19.70 2.83 2.98
N PRO A 235 -19.21 4.08 3.00
CA PRO A 235 -18.52 4.62 4.17
C PRO A 235 -19.34 4.47 5.43
N THR A 236 -18.79 3.71 6.38
CA THR A 236 -19.42 3.34 7.65
C THR A 236 -18.54 3.80 8.81
N VAL A 237 -19.14 4.55 9.72
CA VAL A 237 -18.49 5.04 10.94
C VAL A 237 -18.68 4.01 12.04
N ILE A 238 -17.59 3.66 12.72
CA ILE A 238 -17.65 2.77 13.88
C ILE A 238 -17.95 3.61 15.11
N CYS A 239 -18.98 3.22 15.85
CA CYS A 239 -19.51 3.99 16.97
C CYS A 239 -19.49 3.19 18.29
N ASN A 240 -19.25 3.90 19.38
CA ASN A 240 -19.51 3.45 20.74
C ASN A 240 -20.87 4.05 21.18
N GLY A 241 -21.93 3.28 21.11
CA GLY A 241 -23.28 3.80 21.23
C GLY A 241 -23.61 4.72 20.05
N THR A 242 -23.85 6.00 20.32
CA THR A 242 -24.18 7.02 19.31
C THR A 242 -22.95 7.82 18.83
N GLU A 243 -21.85 7.73 19.55
CA GLU A 243 -20.66 8.56 19.28
C GLU A 243 -19.65 7.82 18.40
N PRO A 244 -19.09 8.46 17.36
CA PRO A 244 -17.99 7.92 16.59
C PRO A 244 -16.79 7.54 17.47
N VAL A 245 -16.16 6.41 17.21
CA VAL A 245 -14.90 6.00 17.87
C VAL A 245 -13.85 7.08 17.73
N ALA A 246 -13.70 7.65 16.53
CA ALA A 246 -12.91 8.84 16.27
C ALA A 246 -13.27 9.48 14.93
N THR A 247 -13.07 10.80 14.86
CA THR A 247 -13.06 11.58 13.62
C THR A 247 -11.78 12.40 13.56
N ILE A 248 -11.35 12.74 12.34
CA ILE A 248 -10.18 13.61 12.10
C ILE A 248 -10.58 15.03 12.49
N GLY A 249 -9.82 15.65 13.38
CA GLY A 249 -10.02 17.01 13.88
C GLY A 249 -8.75 17.85 13.86
N LYS A 250 -8.87 19.05 14.43
CA LYS A 250 -7.76 20.00 14.53
C LYS A 250 -6.62 19.41 15.33
N ASN A 251 -5.39 19.68 14.89
CA ASN A 251 -4.14 19.19 15.48
C ASN A 251 -3.92 17.67 15.42
N ASP A 252 -4.87 16.89 14.87
CA ASP A 252 -4.64 15.47 14.62
C ASP A 252 -3.59 15.30 13.52
N SER A 253 -2.84 14.21 13.56
CA SER A 253 -1.95 13.84 12.49
C SER A 253 -2.54 12.71 11.67
N VAL A 254 -2.29 12.75 10.35
CA VAL A 254 -2.80 11.74 9.41
C VAL A 254 -1.64 11.11 8.66
N ILE A 255 -1.57 9.78 8.65
CA ILE A 255 -0.65 9.01 7.83
C ILE A 255 -1.45 8.19 6.84
N PHE A 256 -1.20 8.39 5.55
CA PHE A 256 -1.78 7.59 4.49
C PHE A 256 -0.74 6.55 4.04
N PHE A 257 -0.96 5.26 4.34
CA PHE A 257 0.07 4.23 4.10
C PHE A 257 0.09 3.62 2.69
N ASN A 258 -0.73 4.10 1.76
CA ASN A 258 -0.61 3.71 0.37
C ASN A 258 0.69 4.26 -0.22
N PHE A 259 1.54 3.39 -0.76
CA PHE A 259 2.78 3.81 -1.42
C PHE A 259 2.55 4.26 -2.87
N ARG A 260 1.45 3.83 -3.51
CA ARG A 260 1.05 4.31 -4.84
C ARG A 260 0.12 5.52 -4.72
N PRO A 261 0.51 6.69 -5.26
CA PRO A 261 -0.16 7.95 -4.96
C PRO A 261 -1.41 8.26 -5.79
N ASP A 262 -1.61 7.61 -6.94
CA ASP A 262 -2.64 8.00 -7.93
C ASP A 262 -4.06 8.06 -7.35
N ARG A 263 -4.41 7.14 -6.46
CA ARG A 263 -5.72 7.06 -5.80
C ARG A 263 -5.75 7.66 -4.38
N ALA A 264 -4.61 8.15 -3.90
CA ALA A 264 -4.55 8.82 -2.59
C ALA A 264 -4.76 10.33 -2.70
N ARG A 265 -4.49 10.93 -3.87
CA ARG A 265 -4.44 12.38 -4.06
C ARG A 265 -5.76 13.08 -3.79
N GLU A 266 -6.88 12.54 -4.26
CA GLU A 266 -8.18 13.22 -4.16
C GLU A 266 -8.64 13.35 -2.72
N ILE A 267 -8.65 12.25 -1.96
CA ILE A 267 -9.05 12.29 -0.54
C ILE A 267 -8.05 13.13 0.28
N THR A 268 -6.76 13.07 -0.02
CA THR A 268 -5.74 13.90 0.66
C THR A 268 -5.99 15.38 0.42
N ARG A 269 -6.31 15.80 -0.80
CA ARG A 269 -6.64 17.19 -1.11
C ARG A 269 -7.79 17.72 -0.26
N THR A 270 -8.80 16.90 0.02
CA THR A 270 -9.94 17.33 0.86
C THR A 270 -9.54 17.66 2.30
N LEU A 271 -8.41 17.09 2.76
CA LEU A 271 -7.92 17.27 4.12
C LEU A 271 -6.90 18.42 4.26
N VAL A 272 -6.11 18.68 3.19
CA VAL A 272 -4.96 19.58 3.30
C VAL A 272 -4.95 20.77 2.33
N ASP A 273 -5.77 20.75 1.27
CA ASP A 273 -5.77 21.80 0.25
C ASP A 273 -6.71 22.95 0.68
N PRO A 274 -6.17 24.12 1.05
CA PRO A 274 -6.99 25.25 1.47
C PRO A 274 -7.85 25.82 0.32
N GLU A 275 -7.47 25.56 -0.93
CA GLU A 275 -8.19 26.01 -2.13
C GLU A 275 -9.22 24.97 -2.61
N PHE A 276 -9.34 23.84 -1.93
CA PHE A 276 -10.32 22.81 -2.30
C PHE A 276 -11.75 23.37 -2.18
N ASN A 277 -12.53 23.28 -3.26
CA ASN A 277 -13.86 23.88 -3.38
C ASN A 277 -14.91 23.00 -4.07
N GLU A 278 -14.60 21.73 -4.33
CA GLU A 278 -15.52 20.82 -5.04
C GLU A 278 -16.72 20.39 -4.17
N PHE A 279 -16.54 20.43 -2.83
CA PHE A 279 -17.60 20.33 -1.84
C PHE A 279 -17.14 21.02 -0.54
N LYS A 280 -18.10 21.24 0.38
CA LYS A 280 -17.80 21.93 1.65
C LYS A 280 -16.97 21.05 2.58
N THR A 281 -15.77 21.50 2.92
CA THR A 281 -14.90 20.88 3.93
C THR A 281 -14.83 21.72 5.19
N LYS A 282 -14.45 21.11 6.32
CA LYS A 282 -14.05 21.88 7.51
C LYS A 282 -12.70 22.54 7.18
N LYS A 283 -12.68 23.84 7.11
CA LYS A 283 -11.44 24.64 7.04
C LYS A 283 -11.18 25.11 8.46
N ASP A 284 -10.17 24.52 9.09
CA ASP A 284 -9.68 24.98 10.40
C ASP A 284 -8.45 25.86 10.24
#